data_992f4bf5129f35a02d95094d424d0c4c
#
_entry.id   992f4bf5129f35a02d95094d424d0c4c
#
_cell.length_a   1.000
_cell.length_b   1.000
_cell.length_c   1.000
_cell.angle_alpha   90.00
_cell.angle_beta   90.00
_cell.angle_gamma   90.00
#
_symmetry.space_group_name_H-M   'P 1'
#
loop_
_entity.id
_entity.type
_entity.pdbx_description
1 polymer ?
#
loop_
_entity_poly.entity_id
_entity_poly.type
_entity_poly.pdbx_seq_one_letter_code
_entity_poly.pdbx_strand_id
1 'polypeptide(L)'
;ESHLEVNEDRILKEQWLVMAEPSVFEELDQQGYLFDTVTELPGLGLRLAEVAAPSSFDITEVRQGVLDVVGKDRAEVDLNHIYTAGAPLVAEGSGVLPRTAMPPPADLDTLSLRVGMIDSDVDLTHPALARSRISTRSFARPGAKMPAEHGTAIASIIAGSADDYQGLAPRAEVYAASVFELDRDQGEIASTVSLIRAVDWLMSSGVDVINISLAGPPNRLLETALERAAGEDVVIMAAAGNGGPVARPMYPAAYGSVVAVTAVDAGKRVFRLANRGDYLALAAPGVDLRHARPGGGYAASSGTSFAVPFAVTAAARLRQLQPAENIVDLLYRSALDLGPPGRDDIYGYGLLTLAAN
;
A
#
# COMPACT_ATOMS: atom_id res chain seq x y z
N GLU A 1 20.54 16.34 6.92
CA GLU A 1 19.33 15.63 7.41
C GLU A 1 18.22 16.66 7.40
N SER A 2 17.23 16.45 6.55
CA SER A 2 16.09 17.35 6.41
C SER A 2 15.10 17.10 7.54
N HIS A 3 14.80 18.17 8.26
CA HIS A 3 13.75 18.18 9.27
C HIS A 3 12.42 18.57 8.57
N LEU A 4 11.39 17.75 8.72
CA LEU A 4 10.04 18.07 8.29
C LEU A 4 9.28 18.65 9.48
N GLU A 5 8.70 19.83 9.32
CA GLU A 5 7.74 20.33 10.28
C GLU A 5 6.40 19.61 10.11
N VAL A 6 6.06 18.79 11.11
CA VAL A 6 4.82 18.01 11.18
C VAL A 6 4.04 18.48 12.38
N ASN A 7 2.76 18.73 12.22
CA ASN A 7 1.87 19.05 13.33
C ASN A 7 1.30 17.78 14.01
N GLU A 8 0.54 17.96 15.09
CA GLU A 8 -0.09 16.87 15.86
C GLU A 8 -1.04 16.00 15.02
N ASP A 9 -1.63 16.56 13.96
CA ASP A 9 -2.53 15.85 13.04
C ASP A 9 -1.80 15.11 11.92
N ARG A 10 -0.47 15.00 11.99
CA ARG A 10 0.40 14.40 10.97
C ARG A 10 0.30 15.07 9.61
N ILE A 11 0.23 16.36 9.58
CA ILE A 11 0.19 17.19 8.39
C ILE A 11 1.56 17.85 8.20
N LEU A 12 2.09 17.84 6.97
CA LEU A 12 3.20 18.69 6.61
C LEU A 12 2.73 20.14 6.65
N LYS A 13 3.37 20.93 7.49
CA LYS A 13 2.94 22.28 7.81
C LYS A 13 2.86 23.13 6.53
N GLU A 14 1.67 23.73 6.33
CA GLU A 14 1.40 24.70 5.26
C GLU A 14 1.45 24.16 3.81
N GLN A 15 1.33 22.84 3.61
CA GLN A 15 1.26 22.25 2.26
C GLN A 15 -0.18 21.86 1.90
N TRP A 16 -0.83 22.69 1.11
CA TRP A 16 -2.13 22.38 0.51
C TRP A 16 -1.97 21.86 -0.90
N LEU A 17 -2.63 20.76 -1.18
CA LEU A 17 -2.55 20.06 -2.44
C LEU A 17 -3.87 20.16 -3.19
N VAL A 18 -3.78 20.34 -4.50
CA VAL A 18 -4.90 20.23 -5.44
C VAL A 18 -4.58 19.11 -6.44
N MET A 19 -5.54 18.21 -6.65
CA MET A 19 -5.47 17.20 -7.68
C MET A 19 -6.71 17.25 -8.57
N ALA A 20 -6.52 17.35 -9.88
CA ALA A 20 -7.57 17.48 -10.87
C ALA A 20 -7.09 17.08 -12.26
N GLU A 21 -8.00 17.04 -13.23
CA GLU A 21 -7.63 16.96 -14.64
C GLU A 21 -6.83 18.22 -15.07
N PRO A 22 -5.87 18.09 -16.00
CA PRO A 22 -5.00 19.21 -16.40
C PRO A 22 -5.73 20.49 -16.81
N SER A 23 -6.88 20.37 -17.48
CA SER A 23 -7.71 21.51 -17.91
C SER A 23 -8.24 22.38 -16.75
N VAL A 24 -8.44 21.79 -15.58
CA VAL A 24 -8.91 22.51 -14.37
C VAL A 24 -7.86 23.49 -13.88
N PHE A 25 -6.58 23.16 -14.03
CA PHE A 25 -5.49 24.05 -13.63
C PHE A 25 -5.41 25.32 -14.51
N GLU A 26 -5.81 25.24 -15.76
CA GLU A 26 -5.90 26.41 -16.66
C GLU A 26 -6.99 27.37 -16.16
N GLU A 27 -8.12 26.86 -15.67
CA GLU A 27 -9.19 27.66 -15.10
C GLU A 27 -8.74 28.35 -13.80
N LEU A 28 -8.01 27.62 -12.92
CA LEU A 28 -7.46 28.14 -11.67
C LEU A 28 -6.40 29.24 -11.92
N ASP A 29 -5.50 29.02 -12.88
CA ASP A 29 -4.48 30.00 -13.27
C ASP A 29 -5.10 31.30 -13.77
N GLN A 30 -6.16 31.23 -14.58
CA GLN A 30 -6.92 32.39 -15.03
C GLN A 30 -7.57 33.19 -13.88
N GLN A 31 -7.83 32.55 -12.75
CA GLN A 31 -8.35 33.19 -11.54
C GLN A 31 -7.25 33.65 -10.57
N GLY A 32 -5.97 33.50 -10.98
CA GLY A 32 -4.83 33.99 -10.22
C GLY A 32 -4.28 33.03 -9.17
N TYR A 33 -4.66 31.76 -9.19
CA TYR A 33 -4.03 30.74 -8.35
C TYR A 33 -2.61 30.50 -8.82
N LEU A 34 -1.69 30.43 -7.86
CA LEU A 34 -0.29 30.10 -8.09
C LEU A 34 0.02 28.73 -7.51
N PHE A 35 0.87 27.99 -8.19
CA PHE A 35 1.28 26.66 -7.76
C PHE A 35 2.81 26.59 -7.63
N ASP A 36 3.29 26.13 -6.48
CA ASP A 36 4.74 26.04 -6.20
C ASP A 36 5.36 24.82 -6.87
N THR A 37 4.64 23.70 -6.84
CA THR A 37 5.10 22.45 -7.44
C THR A 37 3.96 21.84 -8.24
N VAL A 38 4.25 21.47 -9.48
CA VAL A 38 3.29 20.82 -10.37
C VAL A 38 3.85 19.47 -10.82
N THR A 39 3.06 18.42 -10.67
CA THR A 39 3.41 17.05 -11.05
C THR A 39 2.35 16.47 -11.97
N GLU A 40 2.74 16.05 -13.17
CA GLU A 40 1.87 15.30 -14.08
C GLU A 40 1.75 13.86 -13.59
N LEU A 41 0.54 13.32 -13.64
CA LEU A 41 0.17 11.97 -13.25
C LEU A 41 -0.46 11.24 -14.46
N PRO A 42 0.35 10.87 -15.48
CA PRO A 42 -0.19 10.32 -16.74
C PRO A 42 -0.88 8.97 -16.57
N GLY A 43 -0.46 8.15 -15.61
CA GLY A 43 -1.08 6.86 -15.30
C GLY A 43 -2.48 7.00 -14.68
N LEU A 44 -2.75 8.12 -14.04
CA LEU A 44 -4.04 8.47 -13.45
C LEU A 44 -4.86 9.43 -14.31
N GLY A 45 -4.26 10.03 -15.34
CA GLY A 45 -4.88 11.08 -16.15
C GLY A 45 -5.13 12.38 -15.36
N LEU A 46 -4.32 12.66 -14.35
CA LEU A 46 -4.46 13.78 -13.41
C LEU A 46 -3.19 14.63 -13.35
N ARG A 47 -3.32 15.78 -12.71
CA ARG A 47 -2.24 16.66 -12.29
C ARG A 47 -2.37 16.92 -10.80
N LEU A 48 -1.25 16.91 -10.08
CA LEU A 48 -1.13 17.23 -8.66
C LEU A 48 -0.28 18.49 -8.52
N ALA A 49 -0.74 19.44 -7.72
CA ALA A 49 0.02 20.65 -7.47
C ALA A 49 -0.10 21.11 -6.00
N GLU A 50 0.94 21.74 -5.51
CA GLU A 50 0.94 22.46 -4.24
C GLU A 50 0.47 23.89 -4.48
N VAL A 51 -0.54 24.33 -3.73
CA VAL A 51 -1.09 25.69 -3.84
C VAL A 51 -0.23 26.65 -3.05
N ALA A 52 0.26 27.69 -3.70
CA ALA A 52 0.90 28.83 -3.05
C ALA A 52 -0.18 29.73 -2.42
N ALA A 53 -0.53 29.46 -1.18
CA ALA A 53 -1.51 30.24 -0.45
C ALA A 53 -0.86 30.95 0.74
N PRO A 54 -1.37 32.15 1.13
CA PRO A 54 -0.91 32.82 2.35
C PRO A 54 -1.10 31.93 3.57
N SER A 55 -0.14 31.96 4.49
CA SER A 55 -0.17 31.22 5.76
C SER A 55 -1.35 31.58 6.68
N SER A 56 -2.06 32.65 6.36
CA SER A 56 -3.28 33.08 7.07
C SER A 56 -4.52 32.29 6.67
N PHE A 57 -4.51 31.55 5.55
CA PHE A 57 -5.63 30.74 5.09
C PHE A 57 -5.59 29.35 5.72
N ASP A 58 -6.74 28.87 6.18
CA ASP A 58 -6.90 27.49 6.57
C ASP A 58 -7.28 26.59 5.37
N ILE A 59 -7.27 25.28 5.57
CA ILE A 59 -7.60 24.31 4.51
C ILE A 59 -9.04 24.48 4.00
N THR A 60 -9.96 24.90 4.86
CA THR A 60 -11.37 25.08 4.50
C THR A 60 -11.51 26.24 3.53
N GLU A 61 -10.79 27.36 3.79
CA GLU A 61 -10.78 28.53 2.93
C GLU A 61 -10.14 28.23 1.58
N VAL A 62 -8.97 27.54 1.56
CA VAL A 62 -8.29 27.16 0.32
C VAL A 62 -9.15 26.22 -0.51
N ARG A 63 -9.71 25.19 0.13
CA ARG A 63 -10.59 24.23 -0.52
C ARG A 63 -11.83 24.90 -1.09
N GLN A 64 -12.51 25.72 -0.30
CA GLN A 64 -13.72 26.43 -0.75
C GLN A 64 -13.40 27.35 -1.93
N GLY A 65 -12.30 28.09 -1.88
CA GLY A 65 -11.88 28.97 -2.98
C GLY A 65 -11.64 28.20 -4.29
N VAL A 66 -10.97 27.06 -4.24
CA VAL A 66 -10.78 26.22 -5.43
C VAL A 66 -12.12 25.70 -5.96
N LEU A 67 -12.99 25.17 -5.09
CA LEU A 67 -14.27 24.59 -5.50
C LEU A 67 -15.24 25.66 -6.01
N ASP A 68 -15.17 26.90 -5.53
CA ASP A 68 -15.97 28.01 -6.04
C ASP A 68 -15.61 28.39 -7.48
N VAL A 69 -14.34 28.19 -7.87
CA VAL A 69 -13.87 28.43 -9.24
C VAL A 69 -14.27 27.30 -10.18
N VAL A 70 -13.96 26.05 -9.80
CA VAL A 70 -14.02 24.90 -10.72
C VAL A 70 -15.28 24.06 -10.56
N GLY A 71 -16.04 24.26 -9.49
CA GLY A 71 -17.19 23.44 -9.14
C GLY A 71 -16.84 22.21 -8.32
N LYS A 72 -17.85 21.67 -7.64
CA LYS A 72 -17.72 20.43 -6.88
C LYS A 72 -17.42 19.27 -7.84
N ASP A 73 -16.71 18.29 -7.38
CA ASP A 73 -16.39 17.05 -8.09
C ASP A 73 -15.40 17.20 -9.28
N ARG A 74 -14.80 18.35 -9.49
CA ARG A 74 -13.79 18.57 -10.53
C ARG A 74 -12.36 18.66 -10.01
N ALA A 75 -12.19 18.93 -8.72
CA ALA A 75 -10.88 18.95 -8.06
C ALA A 75 -10.99 18.39 -6.64
N GLU A 76 -9.94 17.68 -6.23
CA GLU A 76 -9.73 17.31 -4.83
C GLU A 76 -8.72 18.24 -4.19
N VAL A 77 -9.02 18.69 -2.99
CA VAL A 77 -8.17 19.58 -2.19
C VAL A 77 -8.03 19.01 -0.80
N ASP A 78 -6.80 18.79 -0.38
CA ASP A 78 -6.49 18.32 0.96
C ASP A 78 -5.04 18.69 1.34
N LEU A 79 -4.65 18.36 2.55
CA LEU A 79 -3.31 18.59 3.08
C LEU A 79 -2.37 17.47 2.68
N ASN A 80 -1.07 17.77 2.71
CA ASN A 80 -0.04 16.76 2.54
C ASN A 80 0.16 16.01 3.87
N HIS A 81 -0.58 14.93 4.06
CA HIS A 81 -0.51 14.09 5.26
C HIS A 81 0.72 13.18 5.27
N ILE A 82 1.06 12.71 6.46
CA ILE A 82 2.14 11.75 6.68
C ILE A 82 1.57 10.39 7.06
N TYR A 83 2.16 9.36 6.47
CA TYR A 83 1.88 7.95 6.69
C TYR A 83 3.10 7.27 7.29
N THR A 84 2.89 6.23 8.07
CA THR A 84 3.98 5.46 8.70
C THR A 84 3.90 3.99 8.32
N ALA A 85 5.05 3.34 8.25
CA ALA A 85 5.10 1.89 8.25
C ALA A 85 4.58 1.40 9.60
N GLY A 86 3.66 0.44 9.60
CA GLY A 86 3.25 -0.20 10.84
C GLY A 86 4.44 -0.91 11.45
N ALA A 87 4.77 -0.62 12.72
CA ALA A 87 5.88 -1.28 13.38
C ALA A 87 5.60 -2.81 13.50
N PRO A 88 6.35 -3.66 12.80
CA PRO A 88 6.19 -5.09 12.91
C PRO A 88 6.75 -5.58 14.25
N LEU A 89 6.18 -6.65 14.79
CA LEU A 89 6.82 -7.37 15.87
C LEU A 89 7.87 -8.31 15.28
N VAL A 90 9.13 -8.04 15.57
CA VAL A 90 10.23 -8.95 15.22
C VAL A 90 10.19 -10.14 16.19
N ALA A 91 10.15 -11.36 15.63
CA ALA A 91 10.14 -12.59 16.42
C ALA A 91 11.57 -13.11 16.64
N GLU A 92 11.80 -13.69 17.81
CA GLU A 92 13.00 -14.50 18.06
C GLU A 92 12.78 -15.88 17.41
N GLY A 93 13.64 -16.27 16.50
CA GLY A 93 13.58 -17.59 15.85
C GLY A 93 13.68 -17.57 14.32
N SER A 94 13.58 -18.76 13.73
CA SER A 94 13.71 -18.93 12.28
C SER A 94 12.47 -18.52 11.48
N GLY A 95 11.33 -18.37 12.14
CA GLY A 95 10.06 -18.07 11.52
C GLY A 95 9.50 -19.19 10.62
N VAL A 96 8.29 -18.99 10.14
CA VAL A 96 7.59 -19.90 9.21
C VAL A 96 7.82 -19.42 7.78
N LEU A 97 8.26 -20.31 6.90
CA LEU A 97 8.39 -19.98 5.48
C LEU A 97 7.03 -19.62 4.85
N PRO A 98 6.96 -18.66 3.93
CA PRO A 98 5.69 -18.25 3.29
C PRO A 98 4.91 -19.44 2.71
N ARG A 99 5.58 -20.34 1.99
CA ARG A 99 4.98 -21.55 1.39
C ARG A 99 4.57 -22.62 2.39
N THR A 100 5.11 -22.58 3.60
CA THR A 100 4.67 -23.46 4.70
C THR A 100 3.43 -22.86 5.38
N ALA A 101 3.40 -21.55 5.54
CA ALA A 101 2.25 -20.85 6.14
C ALA A 101 0.98 -20.98 5.28
N MET A 102 1.14 -20.90 3.96
CA MET A 102 0.06 -21.16 2.98
C MET A 102 0.66 -21.77 1.71
N PRO A 103 0.56 -23.09 1.53
CA PRO A 103 1.09 -23.78 0.34
C PRO A 103 0.46 -23.24 -0.94
N PRO A 104 1.26 -22.72 -1.88
CA PRO A 104 0.77 -22.23 -3.15
C PRO A 104 0.45 -23.39 -4.12
N PRO A 105 -0.51 -23.22 -5.04
CA PRO A 105 -0.68 -24.12 -6.17
C PRO A 105 0.53 -24.07 -7.11
N ALA A 106 0.78 -25.16 -7.82
CA ALA A 106 1.99 -25.34 -8.64
C ALA A 106 2.12 -24.34 -9.80
N ASP A 107 1.02 -23.77 -10.26
CA ASP A 107 1.04 -22.77 -11.33
C ASP A 107 1.74 -21.45 -10.92
N LEU A 108 1.77 -21.13 -9.62
CA LEU A 108 2.51 -19.96 -9.11
C LEU A 108 4.03 -20.06 -9.31
N ASP A 109 4.57 -21.24 -9.59
CA ASP A 109 5.99 -21.41 -9.95
C ASP A 109 6.28 -21.00 -11.40
N THR A 110 5.27 -20.89 -12.23
CA THR A 110 5.39 -20.63 -13.68
C THR A 110 4.75 -19.34 -14.13
N LEU A 111 3.72 -18.84 -13.43
CA LEU A 111 3.03 -17.61 -13.77
C LEU A 111 3.93 -16.37 -13.57
N SER A 112 3.87 -15.46 -14.53
CA SER A 112 4.54 -14.16 -14.44
C SER A 112 3.54 -13.10 -14.01
N LEU A 113 3.24 -13.06 -12.70
CA LEU A 113 2.30 -12.11 -12.12
C LEU A 113 2.88 -10.69 -12.16
N ARG A 114 2.04 -9.67 -12.33
CA ARG A 114 2.44 -8.26 -12.32
C ARG A 114 1.95 -7.60 -11.04
N VAL A 115 2.85 -7.44 -10.09
CA VAL A 115 2.54 -6.97 -8.74
C VAL A 115 3.19 -5.62 -8.48
N GLY A 116 2.37 -4.61 -8.18
CA GLY A 116 2.83 -3.33 -7.63
C GLY A 116 3.00 -3.42 -6.11
N MET A 117 3.98 -2.71 -5.59
CA MET A 117 4.25 -2.65 -4.16
C MET A 117 4.58 -1.21 -3.76
N ILE A 118 3.88 -0.68 -2.76
CA ILE A 118 4.15 0.63 -2.15
C ILE A 118 4.65 0.40 -0.73
N ASP A 119 5.95 0.63 -0.52
CA ASP A 119 6.63 0.26 0.71
C ASP A 119 7.92 1.09 0.92
N SER A 120 8.83 0.63 1.77
CA SER A 120 10.20 1.09 1.84
C SER A 120 11.04 0.57 0.66
N ASP A 121 12.31 0.92 0.62
CA ASP A 121 13.22 0.43 -0.43
C ASP A 121 13.44 -1.08 -0.34
N VAL A 122 14.04 -1.66 -1.37
CA VAL A 122 14.30 -3.11 -1.48
C VAL A 122 15.77 -3.35 -1.70
N ASP A 123 16.40 -4.16 -0.85
CA ASP A 123 17.78 -4.61 -1.06
C ASP A 123 17.85 -5.70 -2.13
N LEU A 124 18.03 -5.30 -3.38
CA LEU A 124 18.16 -6.21 -4.52
C LEU A 124 19.47 -7.01 -4.51
N THR A 125 20.42 -6.68 -3.63
CA THR A 125 21.68 -7.44 -3.49
C THR A 125 21.52 -8.66 -2.60
N HIS A 126 20.39 -8.76 -1.86
CA HIS A 126 20.13 -9.94 -1.04
C HIS A 126 20.01 -11.21 -1.89
N PRO A 127 20.66 -12.34 -1.51
CA PRO A 127 20.67 -13.57 -2.30
C PRO A 127 19.28 -14.09 -2.71
N ALA A 128 18.27 -13.93 -1.84
CA ALA A 128 16.91 -14.33 -2.14
C ALA A 128 16.22 -13.45 -3.19
N LEU A 129 16.73 -12.24 -3.47
CA LEU A 129 16.14 -11.29 -4.42
C LEU A 129 16.99 -11.08 -5.68
N ALA A 130 18.25 -11.50 -5.66
CA ALA A 130 19.20 -11.28 -6.76
C ALA A 130 18.76 -11.89 -8.11
N ARG A 131 17.88 -12.90 -8.10
CA ARG A 131 17.31 -13.53 -9.30
C ARG A 131 15.87 -13.13 -9.59
N SER A 132 15.25 -12.35 -8.69
CA SER A 132 13.86 -11.93 -8.82
C SER A 132 13.73 -10.78 -9.84
N ARG A 133 12.57 -10.69 -10.48
CA ARG A 133 12.26 -9.64 -11.46
C ARG A 133 11.65 -8.45 -10.73
N ILE A 134 12.49 -7.65 -10.09
CA ILE A 134 12.04 -6.49 -9.31
C ILE A 134 12.57 -5.21 -9.95
N SER A 135 11.65 -4.31 -10.31
CA SER A 135 11.95 -2.95 -10.74
C SER A 135 11.64 -1.99 -9.60
N THR A 136 12.61 -1.19 -9.18
CA THR A 136 12.44 -0.23 -8.08
C THR A 136 12.39 1.20 -8.59
N ARG A 137 11.61 2.04 -7.94
CA ARG A 137 11.61 3.49 -8.14
C ARG A 137 11.36 4.21 -6.81
N SER A 138 12.20 5.21 -6.52
CA SER A 138 12.04 6.05 -5.34
C SER A 138 11.13 7.24 -5.61
N PHE A 139 10.27 7.52 -4.64
CA PHE A 139 9.39 8.69 -4.55
C PHE A 139 9.66 9.51 -3.29
N ALA A 140 10.65 9.12 -2.50
CA ALA A 140 11.17 9.92 -1.40
C ALA A 140 11.77 11.24 -1.91
N ARG A 141 11.93 12.21 -1.03
CA ARG A 141 12.58 13.50 -1.38
C ARG A 141 14.02 13.29 -1.83
N PRO A 142 14.51 14.09 -2.78
CA PRO A 142 15.90 14.01 -3.22
C PRO A 142 16.89 14.12 -2.04
N GLY A 143 17.79 13.14 -1.93
CA GLY A 143 18.79 13.07 -0.87
C GLY A 143 18.29 12.54 0.48
N ALA A 144 17.04 12.18 0.61
CA ALA A 144 16.53 11.51 1.81
C ALA A 144 17.14 10.11 1.96
N LYS A 145 17.40 9.72 3.21
CA LYS A 145 17.79 8.34 3.54
C LYS A 145 16.56 7.46 3.53
N MET A 146 16.60 6.39 2.76
CA MET A 146 15.49 5.44 2.64
C MET A 146 15.73 4.20 3.50
N PRO A 147 14.74 3.77 4.29
CA PRO A 147 14.77 2.46 4.94
C PRO A 147 14.52 1.35 3.90
N ALA A 148 15.02 0.15 4.16
CA ALA A 148 14.84 -0.98 3.25
C ALA A 148 14.37 -2.26 3.94
N GLU A 149 14.23 -2.25 5.25
CA GLU A 149 13.92 -3.44 6.04
C GLU A 149 12.56 -4.04 5.65
N HIS A 150 11.53 -3.22 5.64
CA HIS A 150 10.17 -3.71 5.41
C HIS A 150 9.94 -4.07 3.94
N GLY A 151 10.35 -3.23 2.99
CA GLY A 151 10.20 -3.50 1.56
C GLY A 151 10.96 -4.75 1.10
N THR A 152 12.18 -4.96 1.62
CA THR A 152 12.94 -6.20 1.36
C THR A 152 12.19 -7.43 1.87
N ALA A 153 11.60 -7.35 3.07
CA ALA A 153 10.80 -8.41 3.64
C ALA A 153 9.60 -8.76 2.77
N ILE A 154 8.78 -7.77 2.42
CA ILE A 154 7.57 -7.96 1.60
C ILE A 154 7.91 -8.48 0.21
N ALA A 155 8.91 -7.89 -0.46
CA ALA A 155 9.36 -8.37 -1.77
C ALA A 155 9.81 -9.83 -1.74
N SER A 156 10.51 -10.25 -0.67
CA SER A 156 10.96 -11.64 -0.51
C SER A 156 9.80 -12.62 -0.31
N ILE A 157 8.76 -12.24 0.42
CA ILE A 157 7.57 -13.07 0.60
C ILE A 157 6.86 -13.29 -0.75
N ILE A 158 6.78 -12.25 -1.59
CA ILE A 158 6.15 -12.36 -2.91
C ILE A 158 7.04 -13.19 -3.87
N ALA A 159 8.28 -12.75 -4.11
CA ALA A 159 9.08 -13.19 -5.25
C ALA A 159 10.49 -13.71 -4.90
N GLY A 160 10.77 -13.93 -3.63
CA GLY A 160 12.08 -14.44 -3.22
C GLY A 160 12.41 -15.80 -3.85
N SER A 161 13.70 -16.01 -4.24
CA SER A 161 14.15 -17.25 -4.85
C SER A 161 15.62 -17.51 -4.51
N ALA A 162 15.86 -18.38 -3.54
CA ALA A 162 17.17 -18.89 -3.16
C ALA A 162 17.04 -20.38 -2.79
N ASP A 163 18.17 -21.05 -2.62
CA ASP A 163 18.19 -22.50 -2.36
C ASP A 163 17.48 -22.87 -1.03
N ASP A 164 17.55 -21.98 -0.04
CA ASP A 164 16.98 -22.16 1.30
C ASP A 164 15.74 -21.32 1.57
N TYR A 165 15.28 -20.57 0.58
CA TYR A 165 14.15 -19.65 0.70
C TYR A 165 13.40 -19.47 -0.62
N GLN A 166 12.08 -19.66 -0.59
CA GLN A 166 11.22 -19.44 -1.74
C GLN A 166 9.97 -18.66 -1.34
N GLY A 167 9.73 -17.54 -2.03
CA GLY A 167 8.51 -16.76 -1.95
C GLY A 167 7.33 -17.45 -2.64
N LEU A 168 6.18 -16.81 -2.58
CA LEU A 168 4.92 -17.35 -3.09
C LEU A 168 4.91 -17.51 -4.61
N ALA A 169 5.44 -16.53 -5.34
CA ALA A 169 5.47 -16.47 -6.81
C ALA A 169 6.86 -16.01 -7.30
N PRO A 170 7.86 -16.92 -7.37
CA PRO A 170 9.25 -16.54 -7.65
C PRO A 170 9.47 -15.97 -9.06
N ARG A 171 8.52 -16.11 -9.96
CA ARG A 171 8.56 -15.54 -11.32
C ARG A 171 7.75 -14.25 -11.46
N ALA A 172 7.14 -13.74 -10.40
CA ALA A 172 6.42 -12.48 -10.43
C ALA A 172 7.32 -11.32 -10.87
N GLU A 173 6.75 -10.41 -11.65
CA GLU A 173 7.32 -9.10 -11.96
C GLU A 173 6.81 -8.13 -10.89
N VAL A 174 7.71 -7.70 -10.02
CA VAL A 174 7.39 -6.79 -8.91
C VAL A 174 7.86 -5.38 -9.26
N TYR A 175 6.96 -4.43 -9.18
CA TYR A 175 7.23 -3.01 -9.34
C TYR A 175 7.18 -2.37 -7.94
N ALA A 176 8.35 -2.15 -7.35
CA ALA A 176 8.49 -1.66 -5.99
C ALA A 176 8.67 -0.14 -5.95
N ALA A 177 7.65 0.56 -5.51
CA ALA A 177 7.65 2.00 -5.28
C ALA A 177 8.12 2.28 -3.85
N SER A 178 9.32 2.83 -3.69
CA SER A 178 9.88 3.22 -2.40
C SER A 178 9.39 4.61 -2.02
N VAL A 179 8.53 4.71 -1.02
CA VAL A 179 7.88 5.96 -0.61
C VAL A 179 8.37 6.48 0.73
N PHE A 180 8.99 5.61 1.55
CA PHE A 180 9.44 5.98 2.89
C PHE A 180 10.80 6.66 2.89
N GLU A 181 10.93 7.62 3.77
CA GLU A 181 12.18 8.28 4.12
C GLU A 181 12.35 8.32 5.63
N LEU A 182 13.60 8.38 6.09
CA LEU A 182 13.92 8.51 7.51
C LEU A 182 13.94 9.98 7.91
N ASP A 183 12.96 10.37 8.71
CA ASP A 183 12.96 11.65 9.42
C ASP A 183 13.56 11.47 10.81
N ARG A 184 14.26 12.51 11.30
CA ARG A 184 14.96 12.45 12.59
C ARG A 184 14.00 12.26 13.77
N ASP A 185 12.84 12.91 13.72
CA ASP A 185 11.92 13.01 14.86
C ASP A 185 10.72 12.08 14.70
N GLN A 186 10.32 11.80 13.46
CA GLN A 186 9.13 11.02 13.14
C GLN A 186 9.43 9.55 12.78
N GLY A 187 10.70 9.20 12.53
CA GLY A 187 11.09 7.88 12.06
C GLY A 187 10.81 7.66 10.57
N GLU A 188 10.28 6.51 10.21
CA GLU A 188 9.94 6.17 8.84
C GLU A 188 8.60 6.80 8.44
N ILE A 189 8.65 7.72 7.48
CA ILE A 189 7.47 8.46 7.01
C ILE A 189 7.36 8.45 5.49
N ALA A 190 6.12 8.51 5.01
CA ALA A 190 5.78 8.76 3.61
C ALA A 190 4.75 9.90 3.52
N SER A 191 4.82 10.72 2.48
CA SER A 191 3.87 11.81 2.27
C SER A 191 2.75 11.43 1.30
N THR A 192 1.61 12.12 1.35
CA THR A 192 0.53 11.97 0.38
C THR A 192 1.05 12.11 -1.05
N VAL A 193 1.93 13.09 -1.30
CA VAL A 193 2.52 13.31 -2.64
C VAL A 193 3.32 12.10 -3.11
N SER A 194 4.17 11.52 -2.25
CA SER A 194 4.96 10.33 -2.63
C SER A 194 4.06 9.13 -2.91
N LEU A 195 2.98 8.94 -2.16
CA LEU A 195 2.01 7.86 -2.37
C LEU A 195 1.26 8.00 -3.69
N ILE A 196 0.74 9.18 -4.01
CA ILE A 196 0.01 9.42 -5.26
C ILE A 196 0.93 9.23 -6.47
N ARG A 197 2.16 9.73 -6.42
CA ARG A 197 3.16 9.52 -7.48
C ARG A 197 3.53 8.04 -7.64
N ALA A 198 3.57 7.29 -6.55
CA ALA A 198 3.79 5.85 -6.58
C ALA A 198 2.62 5.12 -7.26
N VAL A 199 1.37 5.44 -6.90
CA VAL A 199 0.17 4.87 -7.56
C VAL A 199 0.19 5.17 -9.05
N ASP A 200 0.47 6.41 -9.46
CA ASP A 200 0.57 6.82 -10.86
C ASP A 200 1.61 6.00 -11.65
N TRP A 201 2.80 5.81 -11.07
CA TRP A 201 3.85 5.00 -11.68
C TRP A 201 3.43 3.53 -11.82
N LEU A 202 2.80 2.97 -10.82
CA LEU A 202 2.32 1.58 -10.85
C LEU A 202 1.24 1.40 -11.91
N MET A 203 0.31 2.36 -12.05
CA MET A 203 -0.68 2.38 -13.14
C MET A 203 -0.01 2.42 -14.50
N SER A 204 0.96 3.31 -14.70
CA SER A 204 1.74 3.42 -15.94
C SER A 204 2.57 2.16 -16.23
N SER A 205 2.94 1.41 -15.19
CA SER A 205 3.66 0.14 -15.33
C SER A 205 2.75 -1.04 -15.66
N GLY A 206 1.43 -0.86 -15.62
CA GLY A 206 0.42 -1.87 -15.97
C GLY A 206 0.40 -3.03 -15.00
N VAL A 207 0.45 -2.78 -13.70
CA VAL A 207 0.32 -3.81 -12.66
C VAL A 207 -1.13 -4.28 -12.56
N ASP A 208 -1.34 -5.53 -12.19
CA ASP A 208 -2.67 -6.12 -11.97
C ASP A 208 -3.18 -5.89 -10.55
N VAL A 209 -2.26 -5.77 -9.61
CA VAL A 209 -2.55 -5.63 -8.18
C VAL A 209 -1.56 -4.69 -7.52
N ILE A 210 -1.95 -4.05 -6.40
CA ILE A 210 -1.07 -3.20 -5.60
C ILE A 210 -1.11 -3.64 -4.15
N ASN A 211 0.06 -3.96 -3.59
CA ASN A 211 0.30 -4.19 -2.16
C ASN A 211 0.66 -2.88 -1.48
N ILE A 212 -0.12 -2.46 -0.48
CA ILE A 212 0.16 -1.26 0.32
C ILE A 212 0.39 -1.65 1.78
N SER A 213 1.58 -1.38 2.28
CA SER A 213 2.02 -1.78 3.62
C SER A 213 2.27 -0.58 4.53
N LEU A 214 1.35 0.35 4.55
CA LEU A 214 1.42 1.56 5.38
C LEU A 214 0.06 1.97 5.91
N ALA A 215 0.06 2.85 6.89
CA ALA A 215 -1.17 3.34 7.52
C ALA A 215 -1.04 4.81 7.94
N GLY A 216 -2.16 5.51 7.87
CA GLY A 216 -2.23 6.92 8.26
C GLY A 216 -3.66 7.45 8.29
N PRO A 217 -3.80 8.78 8.31
CA PRO A 217 -5.10 9.44 8.30
C PRO A 217 -5.79 9.33 6.94
N PRO A 218 -7.12 9.58 6.87
CA PRO A 218 -7.81 9.72 5.59
C PRO A 218 -7.26 10.93 4.82
N ASN A 219 -7.25 10.82 3.49
CA ASN A 219 -6.87 11.90 2.59
C ASN A 219 -7.65 11.78 1.28
N ARG A 220 -8.31 12.85 0.85
CA ARG A 220 -9.19 12.86 -0.32
C ARG A 220 -8.44 12.61 -1.62
N LEU A 221 -7.22 13.14 -1.74
CA LEU A 221 -6.41 12.96 -2.93
C LEU A 221 -5.98 11.51 -3.09
N LEU A 222 -5.52 10.89 -2.00
CA LEU A 222 -5.13 9.49 -2.00
C LEU A 222 -6.34 8.58 -2.30
N GLU A 223 -7.48 8.84 -1.68
CA GLU A 223 -8.72 8.10 -1.93
C GLU A 223 -9.08 8.14 -3.42
N THR A 224 -9.16 9.33 -4.02
CA THR A 224 -9.45 9.50 -5.46
C THR A 224 -8.43 8.80 -6.36
N ALA A 225 -7.14 8.87 -6.04
CA ALA A 225 -6.10 8.16 -6.81
C ALA A 225 -6.30 6.63 -6.78
N LEU A 226 -6.64 6.08 -5.62
CA LEU A 226 -6.90 4.65 -5.46
C LEU A 226 -8.24 4.23 -6.09
N GLU A 227 -9.27 5.05 -6.01
CA GLU A 227 -10.54 4.82 -6.71
C GLU A 227 -10.35 4.78 -8.24
N ARG A 228 -9.56 5.70 -8.80
CA ARG A 228 -9.22 5.66 -10.23
C ARG A 228 -8.48 4.39 -10.62
N ALA A 229 -7.48 3.98 -9.83
CA ALA A 229 -6.76 2.74 -10.07
C ALA A 229 -7.69 1.51 -10.01
N ALA A 230 -8.58 1.46 -9.01
CA ALA A 230 -9.59 0.40 -8.91
C ALA A 230 -10.59 0.43 -10.08
N GLY A 231 -10.94 1.61 -10.59
CA GLY A 231 -11.79 1.80 -11.77
C GLY A 231 -11.17 1.26 -13.07
N GLU A 232 -9.84 1.15 -13.12
CA GLU A 232 -9.08 0.49 -14.20
C GLU A 232 -8.78 -0.99 -13.91
N ASP A 233 -9.61 -1.63 -13.09
CA ASP A 233 -9.53 -3.05 -12.71
C ASP A 233 -8.27 -3.47 -11.94
N VAL A 234 -7.50 -2.54 -11.39
CA VAL A 234 -6.37 -2.86 -10.51
C VAL A 234 -6.89 -3.20 -9.11
N VAL A 235 -6.55 -4.37 -8.59
CA VAL A 235 -6.95 -4.77 -7.23
C VAL A 235 -5.96 -4.19 -6.21
N ILE A 236 -6.47 -3.37 -5.30
CA ILE A 236 -5.66 -2.70 -4.29
C ILE A 236 -5.90 -3.35 -2.94
N MET A 237 -4.84 -3.79 -2.29
CA MET A 237 -4.88 -4.45 -0.98
C MET A 237 -3.96 -3.75 0.01
N ALA A 238 -4.45 -3.54 1.21
CA ALA A 238 -3.69 -2.85 2.25
C ALA A 238 -3.80 -3.53 3.61
N ALA A 239 -2.75 -3.35 4.41
CA ALA A 239 -2.69 -3.84 5.78
C ALA A 239 -3.73 -3.16 6.67
N ALA A 240 -4.49 -3.94 7.41
CA ALA A 240 -5.54 -3.46 8.30
C ALA A 240 -5.04 -2.55 9.42
N GLY A 241 -3.77 -2.69 9.81
CA GLY A 241 -3.13 -1.97 10.89
C GLY A 241 -2.81 -2.84 12.11
N ASN A 242 -1.85 -2.38 12.91
CA ASN A 242 -1.33 -3.09 14.09
C ASN A 242 -1.53 -2.28 15.39
N GLY A 243 -2.55 -1.43 15.45
CA GLY A 243 -2.87 -0.60 16.61
C GLY A 243 -3.70 -1.29 17.68
N GLY A 244 -4.11 -2.54 17.44
CA GLY A 244 -4.92 -3.34 18.34
C GLY A 244 -6.43 -3.32 18.05
N PRO A 245 -7.19 -4.15 18.78
CA PRO A 245 -8.61 -4.41 18.49
C PRO A 245 -9.53 -3.19 18.59
N VAL A 246 -9.12 -2.16 19.31
CA VAL A 246 -9.90 -0.94 19.57
C VAL A 246 -9.35 0.28 18.81
N ALA A 247 -8.33 0.08 17.99
CA ALA A 247 -7.76 1.15 17.18
C ALA A 247 -8.79 1.66 16.16
N ARG A 248 -8.70 2.96 15.85
CA ARG A 248 -9.50 3.55 14.78
C ARG A 248 -9.14 2.93 13.42
N PRO A 249 -10.07 2.89 12.45
CA PRO A 249 -9.75 2.52 11.09
C PRO A 249 -8.56 3.32 10.56
N MET A 250 -7.66 2.63 9.86
CA MET A 250 -6.46 3.23 9.27
C MET A 250 -6.59 3.22 7.75
N TYR A 251 -6.01 4.22 7.12
CA TYR A 251 -6.05 4.39 5.68
C TYR A 251 -4.67 4.12 5.06
N PRO A 252 -4.65 3.53 3.85
CA PRO A 252 -5.75 3.35 2.89
C PRO A 252 -6.63 2.11 3.10
N ALA A 253 -6.35 1.22 4.04
CA ALA A 253 -7.11 -0.03 4.21
C ALA A 253 -8.62 0.19 4.40
N ALA A 254 -9.03 1.29 5.04
CA ALA A 254 -10.44 1.58 5.31
C ALA A 254 -11.18 2.29 4.16
N TYR A 255 -10.53 2.57 3.01
CA TYR A 255 -11.26 3.06 1.83
C TYR A 255 -12.07 1.94 1.17
N GLY A 256 -13.24 2.31 0.64
CA GLY A 256 -14.15 1.35 -0.02
C GLY A 256 -13.58 0.70 -1.28
N SER A 257 -12.62 1.32 -1.95
CA SER A 257 -11.91 0.80 -3.12
C SER A 257 -10.73 -0.12 -2.79
N VAL A 258 -10.43 -0.31 -1.50
CA VAL A 258 -9.27 -1.07 -1.02
C VAL A 258 -9.71 -2.30 -0.24
N VAL A 259 -9.07 -3.44 -0.50
CA VAL A 259 -9.27 -4.68 0.24
C VAL A 259 -8.38 -4.68 1.47
N ALA A 260 -8.97 -4.54 2.65
CA ALA A 260 -8.27 -4.57 3.93
C ALA A 260 -7.92 -6.01 4.34
N VAL A 261 -6.64 -6.27 4.59
CA VAL A 261 -6.14 -7.60 4.95
C VAL A 261 -5.64 -7.62 6.38
N THR A 262 -6.21 -8.53 7.19
CA THR A 262 -5.75 -8.81 8.55
C THR A 262 -4.86 -10.05 8.61
N ALA A 263 -4.13 -10.23 9.71
CA ALA A 263 -3.16 -11.31 9.88
C ALA A 263 -3.68 -12.39 10.83
N VAL A 264 -3.38 -13.64 10.50
CA VAL A 264 -3.58 -14.80 11.36
C VAL A 264 -2.29 -15.58 11.60
N ASP A 265 -2.24 -16.31 12.71
CA ASP A 265 -1.18 -17.27 13.03
C ASP A 265 -1.43 -18.64 12.37
N ALA A 266 -0.50 -19.58 12.57
CA ALA A 266 -0.60 -20.95 12.07
C ALA A 266 -1.84 -21.71 12.63
N GLY A 267 -2.37 -21.30 13.76
CA GLY A 267 -3.63 -21.80 14.34
C GLY A 267 -4.89 -21.10 13.84
N LYS A 268 -4.75 -20.23 12.82
CA LYS A 268 -5.84 -19.40 12.26
C LYS A 268 -6.45 -18.41 13.27
N ARG A 269 -5.72 -18.06 14.31
CA ARG A 269 -6.14 -17.03 15.27
C ARG A 269 -5.66 -15.68 14.81
N VAL A 270 -6.52 -14.66 14.92
CA VAL A 270 -6.18 -13.29 14.55
C VAL A 270 -4.94 -12.79 15.33
N PHE A 271 -4.07 -12.08 14.64
CA PHE A 271 -2.90 -11.43 15.24
C PHE A 271 -3.36 -10.49 16.36
N ARG A 272 -2.77 -10.63 17.56
CA ARG A 272 -3.22 -9.93 18.77
C ARG A 272 -3.24 -8.42 18.69
N LEU A 273 -2.37 -7.82 17.83
CA LEU A 273 -2.29 -6.38 17.60
C LEU A 273 -3.04 -5.93 16.33
N ALA A 274 -3.67 -6.83 15.60
CA ALA A 274 -4.44 -6.44 14.41
C ALA A 274 -5.61 -5.52 14.78
N ASN A 275 -5.82 -4.50 13.97
CA ASN A 275 -7.02 -3.68 14.04
C ASN A 275 -8.25 -4.52 13.68
N ARG A 276 -9.40 -4.14 14.22
CA ARG A 276 -10.70 -4.75 13.92
C ARG A 276 -11.68 -3.71 13.42
N GLY A 277 -12.65 -4.13 12.68
CA GLY A 277 -13.73 -3.26 12.19
C GLY A 277 -14.44 -3.79 10.96
N ASP A 278 -15.54 -3.16 10.61
CA ASP A 278 -16.40 -3.49 9.48
C ASP A 278 -15.73 -3.28 8.10
N TYR A 279 -14.60 -2.59 8.05
CA TYR A 279 -13.82 -2.42 6.82
C TYR A 279 -12.96 -3.65 6.48
N LEU A 280 -12.74 -4.58 7.41
CA LEU A 280 -11.96 -5.78 7.15
C LEU A 280 -12.57 -6.64 6.05
N ALA A 281 -11.72 -7.12 5.15
CA ALA A 281 -12.17 -7.93 4.02
C ALA A 281 -11.65 -9.36 4.06
N LEU A 282 -10.35 -9.57 4.25
CA LEU A 282 -9.74 -10.90 4.21
C LEU A 282 -8.73 -11.07 5.33
N ALA A 283 -8.54 -12.32 5.74
CA ALA A 283 -7.45 -12.74 6.61
C ALA A 283 -6.44 -13.58 5.83
N ALA A 284 -5.15 -13.44 6.16
CA ALA A 284 -4.08 -14.24 5.59
C ALA A 284 -2.96 -14.47 6.61
N PRO A 285 -2.03 -15.43 6.40
CA PRO A 285 -0.90 -15.63 7.30
C PRO A 285 -0.06 -14.36 7.45
N GLY A 286 0.22 -13.93 8.69
CA GLY A 286 0.99 -12.72 8.97
C GLY A 286 1.70 -12.74 10.32
N VAL A 287 1.88 -13.93 10.91
CA VAL A 287 2.50 -14.10 12.23
C VAL A 287 3.72 -15.02 12.11
N ASP A 288 4.85 -14.57 12.66
CA ASP A 288 6.13 -15.26 12.68
C ASP A 288 6.62 -15.70 11.28
N LEU A 289 6.40 -14.87 10.27
CA LEU A 289 6.80 -15.16 8.91
C LEU A 289 8.28 -14.88 8.69
N ARG A 290 8.99 -15.88 8.15
CA ARG A 290 10.39 -15.75 7.73
C ARG A 290 10.47 -14.93 6.43
N HIS A 291 11.40 -13.99 6.42
CA HIS A 291 11.63 -13.09 5.28
C HIS A 291 13.11 -12.67 5.17
N ALA A 292 13.49 -12.16 4.00
CA ALA A 292 14.82 -11.59 3.79
C ALA A 292 15.02 -10.31 4.63
N ARG A 293 16.26 -10.06 5.03
CA ARG A 293 16.68 -8.85 5.75
C ARG A 293 17.78 -8.14 4.96
N PRO A 294 17.74 -6.80 4.84
CA PRO A 294 18.81 -6.05 4.17
C PRO A 294 20.21 -6.39 4.72
N GLY A 295 21.18 -6.46 3.84
CA GLY A 295 22.55 -6.84 4.18
C GLY A 295 22.77 -8.34 4.31
N GLY A 296 21.75 -9.16 4.11
CA GLY A 296 21.83 -10.63 4.10
C GLY A 296 21.17 -11.29 5.30
N GLY A 297 20.94 -12.60 5.14
CA GLY A 297 20.26 -13.44 6.14
C GLY A 297 18.76 -13.19 6.19
N TYR A 298 18.12 -13.80 7.18
CA TYR A 298 16.67 -13.80 7.33
C TYR A 298 16.27 -13.38 8.75
N ALA A 299 15.05 -12.87 8.85
CA ALA A 299 14.39 -12.58 10.11
C ALA A 299 12.96 -13.15 10.10
N ALA A 300 12.28 -13.12 11.23
CA ALA A 300 10.87 -13.44 11.32
C ALA A 300 10.12 -12.24 11.90
N SER A 301 8.96 -11.94 11.34
CA SER A 301 8.14 -10.81 11.80
C SER A 301 6.66 -11.13 11.77
N SER A 302 5.90 -10.36 12.56
CA SER A 302 4.46 -10.46 12.66
C SER A 302 3.81 -9.09 12.45
N GLY A 303 2.74 -9.04 11.68
CA GLY A 303 1.97 -7.83 11.39
C GLY A 303 1.03 -8.02 10.22
N THR A 304 0.03 -7.16 10.14
CA THR A 304 -0.95 -7.22 9.04
C THR A 304 -0.32 -6.94 7.67
N SER A 305 0.78 -6.19 7.62
CA SER A 305 1.55 -5.96 6.38
C SER A 305 2.16 -7.22 5.78
N PHE A 306 2.48 -8.24 6.60
CA PHE A 306 3.00 -9.53 6.12
C PHE A 306 1.91 -10.44 5.58
N ALA A 307 0.65 -10.16 5.85
CA ALA A 307 -0.50 -10.88 5.31
C ALA A 307 -0.87 -10.41 3.89
N VAL A 308 -0.66 -9.13 3.56
CA VAL A 308 -1.01 -8.55 2.26
C VAL A 308 -0.34 -9.26 1.08
N PRO A 309 0.94 -9.67 1.13
CA PRO A 309 1.61 -10.42 0.06
C PRO A 309 0.86 -11.68 -0.38
N PHE A 310 0.25 -12.41 0.53
CA PHE A 310 -0.57 -13.59 0.20
C PHE A 310 -1.82 -13.20 -0.60
N ALA A 311 -2.47 -12.13 -0.17
CA ALA A 311 -3.70 -11.66 -0.79
C ALA A 311 -3.45 -11.11 -2.21
N VAL A 312 -2.40 -10.28 -2.41
CA VAL A 312 -2.07 -9.78 -3.76
C VAL A 312 -1.60 -10.88 -4.69
N THR A 313 -0.89 -11.90 -4.17
CA THR A 313 -0.48 -13.06 -4.97
C THR A 313 -1.69 -13.85 -5.45
N ALA A 314 -2.68 -14.09 -4.58
CA ALA A 314 -3.93 -14.75 -4.95
C ALA A 314 -4.72 -13.92 -5.98
N ALA A 315 -4.85 -12.63 -5.78
CA ALA A 315 -5.56 -11.74 -6.69
C ALA A 315 -4.89 -11.70 -8.08
N ALA A 316 -3.57 -11.54 -8.13
CA ALA A 316 -2.82 -11.51 -9.37
C ALA A 316 -2.90 -12.85 -10.13
N ARG A 317 -2.86 -13.97 -9.40
CA ARG A 317 -3.08 -15.31 -9.99
C ARG A 317 -4.47 -15.41 -10.61
N LEU A 318 -5.51 -15.05 -9.88
CA LEU A 318 -6.89 -15.09 -10.39
C LEU A 318 -7.07 -14.16 -11.58
N ARG A 319 -6.46 -12.98 -11.59
CA ARG A 319 -6.50 -12.05 -12.73
C ARG A 319 -5.95 -12.69 -14.01
N GLN A 320 -4.86 -13.45 -13.93
CA GLN A 320 -4.30 -14.15 -15.09
C GLN A 320 -5.14 -15.35 -15.52
N LEU A 321 -5.72 -16.11 -14.59
CA LEU A 321 -6.47 -17.31 -14.91
C LEU A 321 -7.90 -17.02 -15.31
N GLN A 322 -8.52 -15.96 -14.76
CA GLN A 322 -9.93 -15.61 -14.93
C GLN A 322 -10.09 -14.09 -15.19
N PRO A 323 -9.52 -13.55 -16.28
CA PRO A 323 -9.45 -12.10 -16.51
C PRO A 323 -10.80 -11.40 -16.68
N ALA A 324 -11.86 -12.13 -16.99
CA ALA A 324 -13.22 -11.60 -17.17
C ALA A 324 -14.04 -11.54 -15.87
N GLU A 325 -13.53 -12.13 -14.78
CA GLU A 325 -14.25 -12.20 -13.52
C GLU A 325 -13.93 -11.02 -12.60
N ASN A 326 -14.85 -10.71 -11.68
CA ASN A 326 -14.57 -9.81 -10.58
C ASN A 326 -13.69 -10.54 -9.55
N ILE A 327 -12.40 -10.17 -9.53
CA ILE A 327 -11.38 -10.86 -8.73
C ILE A 327 -11.65 -10.71 -7.23
N VAL A 328 -12.13 -9.55 -6.79
CA VAL A 328 -12.45 -9.30 -5.37
C VAL A 328 -13.60 -10.19 -4.92
N ASP A 329 -14.66 -10.32 -5.71
CA ASP A 329 -15.78 -11.21 -5.42
C ASP A 329 -15.38 -12.68 -5.40
N LEU A 330 -14.47 -13.10 -6.30
CA LEU A 330 -13.93 -14.46 -6.29
C LEU A 330 -13.15 -14.74 -4.99
N LEU A 331 -12.31 -13.81 -4.56
CA LEU A 331 -11.56 -13.95 -3.31
C LEU A 331 -12.50 -14.07 -2.10
N TYR A 332 -13.55 -13.24 -2.02
CA TYR A 332 -14.48 -13.26 -0.90
C TYR A 332 -15.28 -14.58 -0.86
N ARG A 333 -15.76 -15.06 -2.00
CA ARG A 333 -16.50 -16.32 -2.09
C ARG A 333 -15.67 -17.56 -1.80
N SER A 334 -14.37 -17.50 -2.09
CA SER A 334 -13.44 -18.62 -1.86
C SER A 334 -12.80 -18.63 -0.47
N ALA A 335 -12.98 -17.56 0.32
CA ALA A 335 -12.41 -17.48 1.66
C ALA A 335 -13.04 -18.52 2.61
N LEU A 336 -12.19 -19.09 3.47
CA LEU A 336 -12.65 -19.96 4.54
C LEU A 336 -13.21 -19.11 5.69
N ASP A 337 -14.50 -19.18 5.91
CA ASP A 337 -15.15 -18.48 7.01
C ASP A 337 -14.53 -18.84 8.37
N LEU A 338 -14.12 -17.84 9.13
CA LEU A 338 -13.52 -17.95 10.46
C LEU A 338 -14.27 -17.05 11.44
N GLY A 339 -14.34 -17.49 12.70
CA GLY A 339 -15.02 -16.73 13.74
C GLY A 339 -16.54 -16.87 13.72
N PRO A 340 -17.30 -15.80 13.97
CA PRO A 340 -18.76 -15.81 13.81
C PRO A 340 -19.16 -16.10 12.34
N PRO A 341 -20.25 -16.82 12.10
CA PRO A 341 -20.66 -17.16 10.74
C PRO A 341 -20.87 -15.94 9.84
N GLY A 342 -20.31 -15.98 8.62
CA GLY A 342 -20.37 -14.91 7.65
C GLY A 342 -19.29 -13.84 7.85
N ARG A 343 -19.41 -12.71 7.16
CA ARG A 343 -18.46 -11.60 7.29
C ARG A 343 -18.52 -10.98 8.68
N ASP A 344 -17.37 -10.81 9.31
CA ASP A 344 -17.25 -10.24 10.65
C ASP A 344 -16.11 -9.20 10.77
N ASP A 345 -16.08 -8.50 11.91
CA ASP A 345 -15.11 -7.40 12.18
C ASP A 345 -13.70 -7.90 12.60
N ILE A 346 -13.45 -9.22 12.62
CA ILE A 346 -12.19 -9.83 13.04
C ILE A 346 -11.44 -10.42 11.85
N TYR A 347 -12.14 -11.15 10.99
CA TYR A 347 -11.58 -11.91 9.87
C TYR A 347 -12.08 -11.45 8.49
N GLY A 348 -13.03 -10.49 8.44
CA GLY A 348 -13.71 -10.10 7.21
C GLY A 348 -14.55 -11.27 6.67
N TYR A 349 -14.39 -11.60 5.38
CA TYR A 349 -15.01 -12.78 4.76
C TYR A 349 -14.31 -14.09 5.13
N GLY A 350 -13.16 -14.04 5.79
CA GLY A 350 -12.43 -15.20 6.28
C GLY A 350 -11.03 -15.34 5.73
N LEU A 351 -10.44 -16.52 5.96
CA LEU A 351 -9.07 -16.83 5.55
C LEU A 351 -9.00 -17.04 4.03
N LEU A 352 -8.14 -16.25 3.40
CA LEU A 352 -7.77 -16.39 2.00
C LEU A 352 -7.29 -17.80 1.66
N THR A 353 -7.51 -18.24 0.42
CA THR A 353 -6.84 -19.40 -0.18
C THR A 353 -6.10 -19.00 -1.45
N LEU A 354 -4.85 -19.46 -1.60
CA LEU A 354 -4.08 -19.30 -2.84
C LEU A 354 -4.60 -20.22 -3.96
N ALA A 355 -5.29 -21.28 -3.60
CA ALA A 355 -5.83 -22.30 -4.52
C ALA A 355 -7.28 -21.99 -4.99
N ALA A 356 -7.78 -20.77 -4.78
CA ALA A 356 -9.08 -20.36 -5.32
C ALA A 356 -9.14 -20.58 -6.84
N ASN A 357 -10.26 -21.15 -7.30
CA ASN A 357 -10.52 -21.44 -8.72
C ASN A 357 -11.66 -20.57 -9.22
#